data_3b49bf22411e96ce6f4fc27b9a83d460
#
_entry.id   3b49bf22411e96ce6f4fc27b9a83d460
#
_cell.length_a   1.000
_cell.length_b   1.000
_cell.length_c   1.000
_cell.angle_alpha   90.00
_cell.angle_beta   90.00
_cell.angle_gamma   90.00
#
_symmetry.space_group_name_H-M   'P 1'
#
loop_
_entity.id
_entity.type
_entity.pdbx_description
1 polymer ?
#
loop_
_entity_poly.entity_id
_entity_poly.type
_entity_poly.pdbx_seq_one_letter_code
_entity_poly.pdbx_strand_id
1 'polypeptide(L)'
;MLFRSLPRWTDTSVIPSAAANARASAPAARAGVARPAPPAAATAPAQPVAAPPDDSLNVGIDLGPTGCRAIAMDHQGNVLADAQALIPAPLISGDQVTQDPTLWWKAVGASLQALRSKIDPARVGAIAVDGTSGTVLLCDERGRPVTPALMYSDGRAVAQGQMVDQHCPQSSGAFGANSSLSKLLWLQDKKMDNKAAHLLHQADWIVGRLTGLWGHSDYHNCFRLGFDVDAQKWPAWLAQVGINPKLLPKVHAPGDIIGPLSAESVQAFGFSPQVKVIAGTTTGVAAFLSSGATLPGHGVTVLGSGLAIKMLSNKPVFSTEHAVYSHRVGRYWLAGGTSNTGWQVLLQYFDTQQMVEMSRQLNPDQFTGLDYYPLAQIGERFPVYDPKMPPRLEPLPGDSLSFFQGVLEGISRIEGLGYQALAKLGAPTVTQVYSVGPGSENPAWQRIRERILQVEVKRGHFPSAAHGAALLASGVIRKTFSG
;
A
#
# COMPACT_ATOMS: atom_id res chain seq x y z
N MET A 1 -5.61 27.43 -34.54
CA MET A 1 -6.96 27.74 -34.04
C MET A 1 -7.84 26.50 -34.08
N LEU A 2 -7.63 25.54 -33.19
CA LEU A 2 -8.47 24.33 -33.05
C LEU A 2 -8.38 23.77 -31.63
N PHE A 3 -8.52 24.66 -30.64
CA PHE A 3 -8.88 24.29 -29.28
C PHE A 3 -10.21 24.97 -28.97
N ARG A 4 -11.30 24.46 -29.58
CA ARG A 4 -12.65 24.77 -29.11
C ARG A 4 -12.97 23.84 -27.96
N SER A 5 -13.07 24.45 -26.77
CA SER A 5 -13.87 24.06 -25.59
C SER A 5 -14.22 22.57 -25.46
N LEU A 6 -13.43 21.83 -24.69
CA LEU A 6 -13.87 20.59 -24.07
C LEU A 6 -14.91 20.91 -22.99
N PRO A 7 -16.04 20.18 -22.93
CA PRO A 7 -17.06 20.40 -21.92
C PRO A 7 -16.55 20.01 -20.53
N ARG A 8 -16.72 20.93 -19.58
CA ARG A 8 -16.63 20.62 -18.16
C ARG A 8 -17.79 19.71 -17.80
N TRP A 9 -17.50 18.49 -17.36
CA TRP A 9 -18.49 17.63 -16.76
C TRP A 9 -18.75 18.08 -15.33
N THR A 10 -19.75 18.95 -15.18
CA THR A 10 -20.48 19.12 -13.94
C THR A 10 -21.89 18.69 -14.25
N ASP A 11 -22.27 17.49 -13.86
CA ASP A 11 -23.66 17.14 -13.74
C ASP A 11 -23.90 16.30 -12.51
N THR A 12 -24.40 16.97 -11.49
CA THR A 12 -24.98 16.41 -10.27
C THR A 12 -26.48 16.34 -10.51
N SER A 13 -27.00 15.17 -10.81
CA SER A 13 -28.45 14.93 -10.76
C SER A 13 -28.78 13.70 -9.90
N VAL A 14 -29.26 14.03 -8.69
CA VAL A 14 -30.47 13.55 -8.02
C VAL A 14 -30.69 12.04 -7.97
N ILE A 15 -30.53 11.47 -6.79
CA ILE A 15 -31.16 10.21 -6.37
C ILE A 15 -32.19 10.54 -5.29
N PRO A 16 -33.46 10.05 -5.42
CA PRO A 16 -34.52 10.36 -4.45
C PRO A 16 -34.42 9.49 -3.20
N SER A 17 -34.71 10.13 -2.07
CA SER A 17 -34.97 9.56 -0.74
C SER A 17 -36.20 8.65 -0.76
N ALA A 18 -36.08 7.48 -0.14
CA ALA A 18 -37.22 6.72 0.32
C ALA A 18 -37.02 6.34 1.80
N ALA A 19 -37.73 7.03 2.66
CA ALA A 19 -37.95 6.65 4.05
C ALA A 19 -39.14 5.70 4.12
N ALA A 20 -39.05 4.62 4.90
CA ALA A 20 -40.23 3.97 5.49
C ALA A 20 -39.86 3.22 6.77
N ASN A 21 -40.53 3.61 7.83
CA ASN A 21 -40.58 3.03 9.15
C ASN A 21 -41.00 1.56 9.19
N ALA A 22 -40.45 0.81 10.16
CA ALA A 22 -41.21 -0.18 10.93
C ALA A 22 -40.54 -0.45 12.29
N ARG A 23 -41.23 -0.08 13.35
CA ARG A 23 -40.99 -0.53 14.73
C ARG A 23 -41.60 -1.93 14.89
N ALA A 24 -40.85 -2.84 15.51
CA ALA A 24 -41.43 -4.00 16.15
C ALA A 24 -40.66 -4.32 17.46
N SER A 25 -41.40 -4.37 18.53
CA SER A 25 -41.03 -4.64 19.90
C SER A 25 -40.72 -6.13 20.12
N ALA A 26 -39.66 -6.44 20.89
CA ALA A 26 -39.31 -7.78 21.33
C ALA A 26 -39.67 -7.99 22.79
N PRO A 27 -40.09 -9.18 23.23
CA PRO A 27 -40.36 -9.49 24.63
C PRO A 27 -39.12 -9.98 25.39
N ALA A 28 -39.08 -9.68 26.66
CA ALA A 28 -38.05 -10.05 27.62
C ALA A 28 -37.97 -11.58 27.86
N ALA A 29 -36.78 -12.14 27.92
CA ALA A 29 -36.51 -13.52 28.32
C ALA A 29 -35.66 -13.56 29.61
N ARG A 30 -36.02 -14.48 30.47
CA ARG A 30 -35.60 -14.71 31.85
C ARG A 30 -34.12 -15.11 31.98
N ALA A 31 -33.53 -14.69 33.13
CA ALA A 31 -32.23 -15.10 33.63
C ALA A 31 -32.14 -16.61 33.90
N GLY A 32 -31.14 -17.27 33.32
CA GLY A 32 -30.77 -18.65 33.63
C GLY A 32 -29.41 -18.68 34.33
N VAL A 33 -29.34 -19.46 35.41
CA VAL A 33 -28.21 -19.66 36.32
C VAL A 33 -27.01 -20.27 35.56
N ALA A 34 -25.82 -19.68 35.71
CA ALA A 34 -24.58 -20.15 35.11
C ALA A 34 -24.03 -21.39 35.83
N ARG A 35 -23.69 -22.44 35.07
CA ARG A 35 -22.86 -23.58 35.49
C ARG A 35 -21.38 -23.20 35.42
N PRO A 36 -20.52 -23.70 36.33
CA PRO A 36 -19.08 -23.45 36.25
C PRO A 36 -18.45 -24.20 35.09
N ALA A 37 -17.46 -23.54 34.45
CA ALA A 37 -16.70 -24.07 33.33
C ALA A 37 -15.71 -25.19 33.79
N PRO A 38 -15.44 -26.21 32.94
CA PRO A 38 -14.43 -27.22 33.25
C PRO A 38 -13.01 -26.62 33.10
N PRO A 39 -12.00 -27.21 33.79
CA PRO A 39 -10.63 -26.71 33.78
C PRO A 39 -10.01 -26.83 32.37
N ALA A 40 -9.21 -25.83 32.01
CA ALA A 40 -8.48 -25.77 30.72
C ALA A 40 -7.55 -26.98 30.57
N ALA A 41 -7.71 -27.70 29.47
CA ALA A 41 -6.81 -28.78 29.07
C ALA A 41 -5.42 -28.22 28.76
N ALA A 42 -4.38 -28.81 29.31
CA ALA A 42 -2.98 -28.48 29.04
C ALA A 42 -2.69 -28.64 27.55
N THR A 43 -2.20 -27.58 26.91
CA THR A 43 -1.73 -27.59 25.53
C THR A 43 -0.52 -28.52 25.40
N ALA A 44 -0.66 -29.57 24.60
CA ALA A 44 0.47 -30.42 24.18
C ALA A 44 1.51 -29.56 23.42
N PRO A 45 2.83 -29.89 23.51
CA PRO A 45 3.86 -29.18 22.78
C PRO A 45 3.61 -29.29 21.28
N ALA A 46 3.67 -28.15 20.57
CA ALA A 46 3.52 -28.09 19.13
C ALA A 46 4.55 -29.00 18.45
N GLN A 47 4.08 -29.95 17.65
CA GLN A 47 4.95 -30.77 16.80
C GLN A 47 5.68 -29.86 15.81
N PRO A 48 6.95 -30.16 15.44
CA PRO A 48 7.66 -29.40 14.43
C PRO A 48 6.88 -29.46 13.12
N VAL A 49 6.52 -28.29 12.60
CA VAL A 49 5.78 -28.15 11.34
C VAL A 49 6.70 -28.67 10.23
N ALA A 50 6.27 -29.71 9.52
CA ALA A 50 6.98 -30.25 8.37
C ALA A 50 7.25 -29.14 7.34
N ALA A 51 8.42 -29.21 6.67
CA ALA A 51 8.71 -28.34 5.53
C ALA A 51 7.61 -28.54 4.47
N PRO A 52 7.15 -27.45 3.82
CA PRO A 52 6.15 -27.59 2.75
C PRO A 52 6.71 -28.50 1.63
N PRO A 53 5.84 -29.28 0.96
CA PRO A 53 6.27 -30.08 -0.19
C PRO A 53 6.91 -29.18 -1.27
N ASP A 54 7.81 -29.75 -2.07
CA ASP A 54 8.54 -29.02 -3.14
C ASP A 54 7.61 -28.40 -4.21
N ASP A 55 6.34 -28.83 -4.27
CA ASP A 55 5.31 -28.36 -5.18
C ASP A 55 4.32 -27.36 -4.52
N SER A 56 4.62 -26.84 -3.33
CA SER A 56 3.75 -25.92 -2.60
C SER A 56 3.59 -24.57 -3.32
N LEU A 57 2.39 -23.98 -3.21
CA LEU A 57 2.04 -22.67 -3.76
C LEU A 57 2.04 -21.59 -2.68
N ASN A 58 2.48 -20.41 -3.05
CA ASN A 58 2.46 -19.22 -2.22
C ASN A 58 1.45 -18.22 -2.76
N VAL A 59 0.51 -17.80 -1.93
CA VAL A 59 -0.54 -16.85 -2.31
C VAL A 59 -0.16 -15.46 -1.81
N GLY A 60 -0.17 -14.50 -2.73
CA GLY A 60 -0.04 -13.07 -2.42
C GLY A 60 -1.36 -12.35 -2.64
N ILE A 61 -1.77 -11.53 -1.69
CA ILE A 61 -2.98 -10.71 -1.74
C ILE A 61 -2.59 -9.24 -1.63
N ASP A 62 -2.94 -8.45 -2.66
CA ASP A 62 -2.76 -7.00 -2.71
C ASP A 62 -4.11 -6.31 -2.57
N LEU A 63 -4.21 -5.40 -1.60
CA LEU A 63 -5.38 -4.58 -1.33
C LEU A 63 -5.12 -3.11 -1.64
N GLY A 64 -5.65 -2.67 -2.78
CA GLY A 64 -5.77 -1.26 -3.12
C GLY A 64 -7.07 -0.63 -2.61
N PRO A 65 -7.25 0.68 -2.84
CA PRO A 65 -8.47 1.39 -2.43
C PRO A 65 -9.72 0.99 -3.23
N THR A 66 -9.55 0.45 -4.44
CA THR A 66 -10.66 0.13 -5.38
C THR A 66 -10.62 -1.31 -5.90
N GLY A 67 -9.69 -2.12 -5.42
CA GLY A 67 -9.56 -3.50 -5.87
C GLY A 67 -8.72 -4.37 -4.96
N CYS A 68 -8.97 -5.66 -5.04
CA CYS A 68 -8.17 -6.73 -4.45
C CYS A 68 -7.66 -7.63 -5.57
N ARG A 69 -6.39 -7.98 -5.54
CA ARG A 69 -5.78 -8.97 -6.43
C ARG A 69 -5.15 -10.08 -5.61
N ALA A 70 -5.42 -11.33 -5.99
CA ALA A 70 -4.79 -12.51 -5.42
C ALA A 70 -4.10 -13.31 -6.51
N ILE A 71 -2.86 -13.73 -6.26
CA ILE A 71 -2.11 -14.62 -7.16
C ILE A 71 -1.64 -15.86 -6.43
N ALA A 72 -1.49 -16.96 -7.17
CA ALA A 72 -0.81 -18.16 -6.70
C ALA A 72 0.49 -18.35 -7.50
N MET A 73 1.59 -18.51 -6.81
CA MET A 73 2.94 -18.61 -7.36
C MET A 73 3.63 -19.86 -6.84
N ASP A 74 4.35 -20.59 -7.70
CA ASP A 74 5.17 -21.73 -7.31
C ASP A 74 6.49 -21.29 -6.65
N HIS A 75 7.31 -22.26 -6.24
CA HIS A 75 8.60 -22.03 -5.62
C HIS A 75 9.66 -21.48 -6.60
N GLN A 76 9.43 -21.58 -7.92
CA GLN A 76 10.29 -21.03 -8.97
C GLN A 76 9.95 -19.57 -9.32
N GLY A 77 8.84 -19.06 -8.76
CA GLY A 77 8.35 -17.71 -9.06
C GLY A 77 7.37 -17.63 -10.22
N ASN A 78 6.93 -18.76 -10.80
CA ASN A 78 5.95 -18.77 -11.87
C ASN A 78 4.55 -18.53 -11.30
N VAL A 79 3.79 -17.63 -11.92
CA VAL A 79 2.38 -17.38 -11.57
C VAL A 79 1.51 -18.42 -12.25
N LEU A 80 0.85 -19.25 -11.46
CA LEU A 80 -0.04 -20.30 -11.93
C LEU A 80 -1.49 -19.83 -12.04
N ALA A 81 -1.88 -18.85 -11.24
CA ALA A 81 -3.22 -18.29 -11.26
C ALA A 81 -3.22 -16.83 -10.74
N ASP A 82 -4.17 -16.07 -11.25
CA ASP A 82 -4.44 -14.67 -10.93
C ASP A 82 -5.95 -14.46 -10.86
N ALA A 83 -6.41 -13.73 -9.85
CA ALA A 83 -7.80 -13.38 -9.65
C ALA A 83 -7.92 -11.96 -9.07
N GLN A 84 -8.98 -11.25 -9.48
CA GLN A 84 -9.22 -9.87 -9.05
C GLN A 84 -10.68 -9.68 -8.67
N ALA A 85 -10.92 -8.77 -7.72
CA ALA A 85 -12.24 -8.32 -7.35
C ALA A 85 -12.23 -6.80 -7.13
N LEU A 86 -13.27 -6.11 -7.57
CA LEU A 86 -13.42 -4.67 -7.35
C LEU A 86 -13.88 -4.39 -5.92
N ILE A 87 -13.44 -3.26 -5.40
CA ILE A 87 -13.88 -2.68 -4.14
C ILE A 87 -14.52 -1.33 -4.48
N PRO A 88 -15.73 -1.03 -4.01
CA PRO A 88 -16.30 0.31 -4.15
C PRO A 88 -15.34 1.39 -3.66
N ALA A 89 -15.24 2.48 -4.40
CA ALA A 89 -14.35 3.59 -4.07
C ALA A 89 -14.60 4.11 -2.63
N PRO A 90 -13.55 4.59 -1.94
CA PRO A 90 -13.71 5.22 -0.63
C PRO A 90 -14.67 6.42 -0.68
N LEU A 91 -15.36 6.66 0.42
CA LEU A 91 -16.18 7.86 0.59
C LEU A 91 -15.27 9.05 0.89
N ILE A 92 -15.42 10.11 0.12
CA ILE A 92 -14.63 11.34 0.25
C ILE A 92 -15.54 12.49 0.67
N SER A 93 -15.15 13.20 1.73
CA SER A 93 -15.82 14.39 2.21
C SER A 93 -14.78 15.41 2.73
N GLY A 94 -14.36 16.35 1.89
CA GLY A 94 -13.23 17.22 2.16
C GLY A 94 -11.96 16.39 2.39
N ASP A 95 -11.27 16.61 3.52
CA ASP A 95 -10.08 15.88 3.92
C ASP A 95 -10.36 14.48 4.49
N GLN A 96 -11.62 14.12 4.63
CA GLN A 96 -12.02 12.81 5.16
C GLN A 96 -12.14 11.79 4.05
N VAL A 97 -11.43 10.68 4.18
CA VAL A 97 -11.47 9.57 3.23
C VAL A 97 -11.65 8.27 4.00
N THR A 98 -12.84 7.68 3.90
CA THR A 98 -13.20 6.49 4.68
C THR A 98 -13.70 5.36 3.81
N GLN A 99 -13.58 4.13 4.31
CA GLN A 99 -14.12 2.94 3.64
C GLN A 99 -14.64 1.93 4.69
N ASP A 100 -15.67 1.17 4.32
CA ASP A 100 -16.16 0.06 5.13
C ASP A 100 -15.21 -1.15 4.97
N PRO A 101 -14.55 -1.62 6.04
CA PRO A 101 -13.62 -2.76 5.97
C PRO A 101 -14.28 -4.06 5.50
N THR A 102 -15.60 -4.20 5.69
CA THR A 102 -16.31 -5.41 5.24
C THR A 102 -16.27 -5.58 3.71
N LEU A 103 -16.12 -4.48 2.97
CA LEU A 103 -15.93 -4.50 1.52
C LEU A 103 -14.60 -5.15 1.12
N TRP A 104 -13.54 -4.93 1.92
CA TRP A 104 -12.25 -5.57 1.70
C TRP A 104 -12.35 -7.09 1.83
N TRP A 105 -13.01 -7.56 2.92
CA TRP A 105 -13.18 -8.99 3.13
C TRP A 105 -14.00 -9.66 2.03
N LYS A 106 -15.05 -8.98 1.55
CA LYS A 106 -15.85 -9.47 0.40
C LYS A 106 -14.98 -9.62 -0.85
N ALA A 107 -14.13 -8.63 -1.13
CA ALA A 107 -13.24 -8.68 -2.30
C ALA A 107 -12.14 -9.73 -2.15
N VAL A 108 -11.53 -9.87 -0.97
CA VAL A 108 -10.56 -10.94 -0.66
C VAL A 108 -11.23 -12.30 -0.84
N GLY A 109 -12.43 -12.48 -0.28
CA GLY A 109 -13.20 -13.73 -0.42
C GLY A 109 -13.48 -14.09 -1.89
N ALA A 110 -13.95 -13.12 -2.67
CA ALA A 110 -14.20 -13.32 -4.10
C ALA A 110 -12.91 -13.66 -4.87
N SER A 111 -11.80 -12.94 -4.59
CA SER A 111 -10.51 -13.22 -5.25
C SER A 111 -9.95 -14.59 -4.88
N LEU A 112 -10.03 -15.01 -3.60
CA LEU A 112 -9.55 -16.33 -3.17
C LEU A 112 -10.42 -17.47 -3.71
N GLN A 113 -11.74 -17.30 -3.79
CA GLN A 113 -12.64 -18.30 -4.40
C GLN A 113 -12.36 -18.44 -5.90
N ALA A 114 -12.16 -17.32 -6.62
CA ALA A 114 -11.81 -17.34 -8.03
C ALA A 114 -10.40 -17.93 -8.26
N LEU A 115 -9.45 -17.67 -7.38
CA LEU A 115 -8.10 -18.25 -7.42
C LEU A 115 -8.16 -19.76 -7.22
N ARG A 116 -8.88 -20.22 -6.19
CA ARG A 116 -9.08 -21.64 -5.86
C ARG A 116 -9.60 -22.46 -7.04
N SER A 117 -10.46 -21.89 -7.88
CA SER A 117 -10.99 -22.61 -9.04
C SER A 117 -9.97 -22.88 -10.14
N LYS A 118 -8.78 -22.27 -10.05
CA LYS A 118 -7.70 -22.32 -11.05
C LYS A 118 -6.48 -23.14 -10.59
N ILE A 119 -6.44 -23.53 -9.33
CA ILE A 119 -5.30 -24.25 -8.71
C ILE A 119 -5.80 -25.43 -7.89
N ASP A 120 -4.90 -26.35 -7.53
CA ASP A 120 -5.18 -27.31 -6.47
C ASP A 120 -5.03 -26.61 -5.10
N PRO A 121 -6.13 -26.42 -4.35
CA PRO A 121 -6.09 -25.74 -3.06
C PRO A 121 -5.27 -26.47 -1.98
N ALA A 122 -5.08 -27.80 -2.11
CA ALA A 122 -4.26 -28.59 -1.20
C ALA A 122 -2.77 -28.23 -1.29
N ARG A 123 -2.32 -27.67 -2.42
CA ARG A 123 -0.94 -27.22 -2.64
C ARG A 123 -0.62 -25.88 -1.99
N VAL A 124 -1.61 -25.09 -1.52
CA VAL A 124 -1.35 -23.80 -0.90
C VAL A 124 -0.63 -24.00 0.44
N GLY A 125 0.59 -23.49 0.55
CA GLY A 125 1.44 -23.61 1.74
C GLY A 125 1.48 -22.34 2.60
N ALA A 126 1.44 -21.17 1.96
CA ALA A 126 1.49 -19.89 2.68
C ALA A 126 0.69 -18.79 1.96
N ILE A 127 0.22 -17.82 2.76
CA ILE A 127 -0.51 -16.62 2.30
C ILE A 127 0.12 -15.40 2.97
N ALA A 128 0.41 -14.36 2.20
CA ALA A 128 0.75 -13.03 2.71
C ALA A 128 -0.14 -11.95 2.09
N VAL A 129 -0.33 -10.86 2.85
CA VAL A 129 -1.23 -9.76 2.48
C VAL A 129 -0.45 -8.46 2.49
N ASP A 130 -0.59 -7.65 1.47
CA ASP A 130 -0.22 -6.25 1.52
C ASP A 130 -1.43 -5.33 1.46
N GLY A 131 -1.25 -4.11 1.91
CA GLY A 131 -2.30 -3.10 1.92
C GLY A 131 -1.74 -1.68 1.89
N THR A 132 -2.62 -0.70 1.77
CA THR A 132 -2.24 0.71 1.70
C THR A 132 -1.64 1.20 3.02
N SER A 133 -0.43 1.75 2.94
CA SER A 133 0.31 2.27 4.12
C SER A 133 -0.44 3.42 4.79
N GLY A 134 -0.71 3.30 6.07
CA GLY A 134 -1.39 4.33 6.85
C GLY A 134 -2.92 4.26 6.79
N THR A 135 -3.52 3.26 6.16
CA THR A 135 -4.95 2.94 6.30
C THR A 135 -5.17 2.18 7.60
N VAL A 136 -6.01 2.72 8.49
CA VAL A 136 -6.23 2.18 9.85
C VAL A 136 -7.70 2.14 10.24
N LEU A 137 -8.03 1.22 11.14
CA LEU A 137 -9.32 1.13 11.79
C LEU A 137 -9.18 0.67 13.23
N LEU A 138 -10.19 0.96 14.06
CA LEU A 138 -10.32 0.41 15.40
C LEU A 138 -11.26 -0.80 15.40
N CYS A 139 -10.86 -1.83 16.13
CA CYS A 139 -11.61 -3.07 16.27
C CYS A 139 -11.79 -3.47 17.74
N ASP A 140 -12.87 -4.20 18.03
CA ASP A 140 -13.06 -4.86 19.31
C ASP A 140 -12.15 -6.11 19.48
N GLU A 141 -12.24 -6.80 20.61
CA GLU A 141 -11.46 -8.03 20.92
C GLU A 141 -11.64 -9.16 19.89
N ARG A 142 -12.76 -9.14 19.16
CA ARG A 142 -13.07 -10.15 18.13
C ARG A 142 -12.78 -9.65 16.71
N GLY A 143 -12.06 -8.53 16.57
CA GLY A 143 -11.73 -7.93 15.28
C GLY A 143 -12.90 -7.31 14.52
N ARG A 144 -14.06 -7.09 15.17
CA ARG A 144 -15.18 -6.40 14.54
C ARG A 144 -14.89 -4.91 14.51
N PRO A 145 -15.01 -4.27 13.33
CA PRO A 145 -14.78 -2.83 13.22
C PRO A 145 -15.71 -2.04 14.14
N VAL A 146 -15.15 -1.14 14.94
CA VAL A 146 -15.90 -0.18 15.76
C VAL A 146 -15.90 1.21 15.15
N THR A 147 -15.11 1.42 14.11
CA THR A 147 -15.08 2.62 13.26
C THR A 147 -15.00 2.21 11.78
N PRO A 148 -15.43 3.07 10.85
CA PRO A 148 -14.98 2.99 9.47
C PRO A 148 -13.44 3.06 9.41
N ALA A 149 -12.84 2.50 8.38
CA ALA A 149 -11.42 2.66 8.16
C ALA A 149 -11.11 4.10 7.68
N LEU A 150 -10.07 4.71 8.24
CA LEU A 150 -9.50 5.95 7.76
C LEU A 150 -8.43 5.59 6.72
N MET A 151 -8.66 5.95 5.46
CA MET A 151 -7.80 5.56 4.34
C MET A 151 -6.45 6.28 4.39
N TYR A 152 -5.47 5.77 3.67
CA TYR A 152 -4.10 6.30 3.61
C TYR A 152 -4.03 7.80 3.27
N SER A 153 -4.96 8.31 2.45
CA SER A 153 -5.06 9.70 2.04
C SER A 153 -5.93 10.57 2.95
N ASP A 154 -6.52 9.99 4.00
CA ASP A 154 -7.33 10.74 4.98
C ASP A 154 -6.45 11.74 5.73
N GLY A 155 -6.73 13.03 5.56
CA GLY A 155 -5.96 14.14 6.08
C GLY A 155 -6.57 14.87 7.28
N ARG A 156 -7.68 14.37 7.85
CA ARG A 156 -8.45 15.05 8.90
C ARG A 156 -7.71 15.34 10.20
N ALA A 157 -6.63 14.59 10.51
CA ALA A 157 -5.93 14.64 11.78
C ALA A 157 -4.84 15.72 11.82
N VAL A 158 -5.15 16.95 11.35
CA VAL A 158 -4.17 18.04 11.19
C VAL A 158 -3.55 18.45 12.54
N ALA A 159 -4.36 18.70 13.56
CA ALA A 159 -3.87 19.11 14.88
C ALA A 159 -3.01 18.02 15.54
N GLN A 160 -3.43 16.76 15.40
CA GLN A 160 -2.68 15.61 15.93
C GLN A 160 -1.36 15.41 15.15
N GLY A 161 -1.38 15.63 13.83
CA GLY A 161 -0.16 15.62 13.01
C GLY A 161 0.85 16.66 13.48
N GLN A 162 0.42 17.90 13.70
CA GLN A 162 1.28 18.97 14.23
C GLN A 162 1.86 18.63 15.61
N MET A 163 1.07 18.02 16.49
CA MET A 163 1.55 17.56 17.81
C MET A 163 2.57 16.43 17.66
N VAL A 164 2.32 15.46 16.79
CA VAL A 164 3.27 14.36 16.51
C VAL A 164 4.57 14.92 15.95
N ASP A 165 4.53 15.86 15.00
CA ASP A 165 5.69 16.43 14.34
C ASP A 165 6.64 17.16 15.33
N GLN A 166 6.10 17.65 16.46
CA GLN A 166 6.90 18.28 17.53
C GLN A 166 7.68 17.29 18.40
N HIS A 167 7.25 16.04 18.47
CA HIS A 167 7.82 15.01 19.36
C HIS A 167 8.49 13.86 18.60
N CYS A 168 8.14 13.70 17.33
CA CYS A 168 8.56 12.58 16.50
C CYS A 168 10.01 12.76 16.03
N PRO A 169 10.92 11.77 16.23
CA PRO A 169 12.27 11.83 15.67
C PRO A 169 12.23 11.85 14.13
N GLN A 170 13.20 12.49 13.50
CA GLN A 170 13.31 12.54 12.03
C GLN A 170 13.40 11.16 11.38
N SER A 171 13.87 10.16 12.12
CA SER A 171 13.95 8.74 11.69
C SER A 171 12.63 7.97 11.76
N SER A 172 11.56 8.59 12.26
CA SER A 172 10.24 7.96 12.31
C SER A 172 9.46 8.19 11.02
N GLY A 173 8.47 7.32 10.75
CA GLY A 173 7.52 7.48 9.65
C GLY A 173 6.18 8.09 10.07
N ALA A 174 6.03 8.48 11.34
CA ALA A 174 4.75 8.89 11.91
C ALA A 174 4.34 10.34 11.60
N PHE A 175 5.04 11.02 10.70
CA PHE A 175 4.77 12.43 10.36
C PHE A 175 3.47 12.68 9.63
N GLY A 176 2.90 13.88 9.89
CA GLY A 176 1.82 14.49 9.15
C GLY A 176 0.44 13.94 9.49
N ALA A 177 -0.59 14.67 9.07
CA ALA A 177 -1.99 14.39 9.37
C ALA A 177 -2.48 13.00 8.90
N ASN A 178 -1.88 12.47 7.84
CA ASN A 178 -2.26 11.17 7.25
C ASN A 178 -1.48 9.98 7.80
N SER A 179 -0.64 10.16 8.84
CA SER A 179 0.03 9.05 9.50
C SER A 179 -0.94 8.19 10.31
N SER A 180 -0.61 6.91 10.51
CA SER A 180 -1.39 6.01 11.36
C SER A 180 -1.50 6.55 12.79
N LEU A 181 -0.41 7.13 13.30
CA LEU A 181 -0.36 7.70 14.65
C LEU A 181 -1.28 8.91 14.79
N SER A 182 -1.21 9.88 13.88
CA SER A 182 -2.09 11.06 13.92
C SER A 182 -3.57 10.69 13.84
N LYS A 183 -3.91 9.71 13.01
CA LYS A 183 -5.28 9.17 12.91
C LYS A 183 -5.73 8.49 14.19
N LEU A 184 -4.85 7.70 14.84
CA LEU A 184 -5.17 7.07 16.13
C LEU A 184 -5.46 8.15 17.19
N LEU A 185 -4.61 9.16 17.30
CA LEU A 185 -4.80 10.27 18.25
C LEU A 185 -6.11 11.02 17.98
N TRP A 186 -6.45 11.25 16.69
CA TRP A 186 -7.72 11.87 16.31
C TRP A 186 -8.92 10.99 16.77
N LEU A 187 -8.85 9.67 16.60
CA LEU A 187 -9.89 8.74 17.04
C LEU A 187 -10.03 8.75 18.56
N GLN A 188 -8.92 8.84 19.31
CA GLN A 188 -8.92 8.97 20.76
C GLN A 188 -9.54 10.31 21.21
N ASP A 189 -9.17 11.43 20.60
CA ASP A 189 -9.76 12.75 20.93
C ASP A 189 -11.27 12.77 20.70
N LYS A 190 -11.76 12.01 19.71
CA LYS A 190 -13.20 11.82 19.44
C LYS A 190 -13.84 10.75 20.33
N LYS A 191 -13.08 10.14 21.26
CA LYS A 191 -13.54 9.06 22.17
C LYS A 191 -14.15 7.87 21.42
N MET A 192 -13.65 7.61 20.20
CA MET A 192 -14.10 6.50 19.36
C MET A 192 -13.41 5.18 19.73
N ASP A 193 -12.39 5.23 20.57
CA ASP A 193 -11.61 4.09 21.06
C ASP A 193 -12.20 3.38 22.28
N ASN A 194 -13.29 3.90 22.89
CA ASN A 194 -13.88 3.38 24.11
C ASN A 194 -14.29 1.89 24.07
N LYS A 195 -14.55 1.36 22.86
CA LYS A 195 -14.92 -0.05 22.63
C LYS A 195 -13.84 -0.80 21.86
N ALA A 196 -12.70 -0.15 21.61
CA ALA A 196 -11.63 -0.74 20.83
C ALA A 196 -10.68 -1.54 21.72
N ALA A 197 -10.26 -2.69 21.20
CA ALA A 197 -9.18 -3.49 21.78
C ALA A 197 -7.92 -3.40 20.91
N HIS A 198 -8.06 -3.09 19.62
CA HIS A 198 -6.97 -3.08 18.65
C HIS A 198 -7.08 -1.91 17.68
N LEU A 199 -5.94 -1.27 17.39
CA LEU A 199 -5.73 -0.56 16.15
C LEU A 199 -5.11 -1.53 15.14
N LEU A 200 -5.71 -1.65 13.95
CA LEU A 200 -5.24 -2.52 12.87
C LEU A 200 -5.06 -1.73 11.58
N HIS A 201 -4.00 -2.05 10.83
CA HIS A 201 -3.88 -1.59 9.46
C HIS A 201 -4.73 -2.46 8.51
N GLN A 202 -4.89 -2.04 7.28
CA GLN A 202 -5.69 -2.76 6.29
C GLN A 202 -5.25 -4.22 6.12
N ALA A 203 -3.94 -4.46 5.93
CA ALA A 203 -3.38 -5.81 5.82
C ALA A 203 -3.55 -6.62 7.10
N ASP A 204 -3.34 -6.00 8.29
CA ASP A 204 -3.46 -6.64 9.59
C ASP A 204 -4.87 -7.17 9.83
N TRP A 205 -5.87 -6.37 9.46
CA TRP A 205 -7.26 -6.77 9.62
C TRP A 205 -7.62 -7.99 8.76
N ILE A 206 -7.10 -8.06 7.52
CA ILE A 206 -7.28 -9.25 6.66
C ILE A 206 -6.54 -10.46 7.24
N VAL A 207 -5.30 -10.28 7.75
CA VAL A 207 -4.56 -11.35 8.43
C VAL A 207 -5.34 -11.86 9.65
N GLY A 208 -5.94 -10.95 10.45
CA GLY A 208 -6.81 -11.29 11.56
C GLY A 208 -8.06 -12.08 11.11
N ARG A 209 -8.68 -11.68 10.00
CA ARG A 209 -9.83 -12.41 9.41
C ARG A 209 -9.44 -13.82 8.94
N LEU A 210 -8.25 -13.97 8.34
CA LEU A 210 -7.76 -15.25 7.86
C LEU A 210 -7.41 -16.21 9.00
N THR A 211 -6.83 -15.70 10.10
CA THR A 211 -6.27 -16.53 11.19
C THR A 211 -7.17 -16.64 12.42
N GLY A 212 -8.03 -15.65 12.66
CA GLY A 212 -8.71 -15.44 13.93
C GLY A 212 -7.80 -14.83 15.03
N LEU A 213 -6.54 -14.50 14.72
CA LEU A 213 -5.57 -13.89 15.63
C LEU A 213 -5.54 -12.37 15.42
N TRP A 214 -5.88 -11.63 16.46
CA TRP A 214 -6.01 -10.17 16.42
C TRP A 214 -4.86 -9.48 17.16
N GLY A 215 -4.62 -8.20 16.84
CA GLY A 215 -3.57 -7.41 17.49
C GLY A 215 -2.15 -7.74 17.00
N HIS A 216 -2.00 -8.28 15.79
CA HIS A 216 -0.73 -8.52 15.13
C HIS A 216 -0.56 -7.59 13.94
N SER A 217 0.66 -7.09 13.70
CA SER A 217 1.03 -6.25 12.56
C SER A 217 2.48 -6.49 12.16
N ASP A 218 2.92 -5.89 11.07
CA ASP A 218 4.32 -5.89 10.63
C ASP A 218 4.97 -4.50 10.82
N TYR A 219 6.31 -4.47 10.83
CA TYR A 219 7.02 -3.22 11.08
C TYR A 219 6.95 -2.22 9.92
N HIS A 220 6.57 -2.62 8.67
CA HIS A 220 6.36 -1.66 7.58
C HIS A 220 5.07 -0.86 7.78
N ASN A 221 4.00 -1.52 8.20
CA ASN A 221 2.75 -0.88 8.56
C ASN A 221 2.89 -0.05 9.85
N CYS A 222 3.51 -0.63 10.90
CA CYS A 222 3.72 0.02 12.18
C CYS A 222 4.70 1.21 12.12
N PHE A 223 5.51 1.32 11.08
CA PHE A 223 6.40 2.47 10.86
C PHE A 223 5.63 3.80 10.84
N ARG A 224 4.46 3.84 10.19
CA ARG A 224 3.58 5.02 10.17
C ARG A 224 2.82 5.24 11.49
N LEU A 225 2.89 4.28 12.41
CA LEU A 225 2.36 4.37 13.78
C LEU A 225 3.44 4.77 14.80
N GLY A 226 4.71 4.92 14.33
CA GLY A 226 5.82 5.36 15.15
C GLY A 226 6.68 4.24 15.74
N PHE A 227 6.54 2.99 15.28
CA PHE A 227 7.40 1.88 15.69
C PHE A 227 8.85 2.11 15.28
N ASP A 228 9.77 1.93 16.21
CA ASP A 228 11.21 1.99 15.95
C ASP A 228 11.68 0.66 15.35
N VAL A 229 11.94 0.71 14.03
CA VAL A 229 12.30 -0.49 13.26
C VAL A 229 13.73 -0.95 13.56
N ASP A 230 14.64 -0.06 13.96
CA ASP A 230 16.00 -0.42 14.34
C ASP A 230 16.05 -1.06 15.73
N ALA A 231 15.43 -0.39 16.70
CA ALA A 231 15.39 -0.87 18.08
C ALA A 231 14.36 -2.02 18.28
N GLN A 232 13.53 -2.32 17.26
CA GLN A 232 12.47 -3.34 17.27
C GLN A 232 11.53 -3.20 18.48
N LYS A 233 11.14 -1.96 18.81
CA LYS A 233 10.27 -1.65 19.94
C LYS A 233 9.45 -0.40 19.74
N TRP A 234 8.40 -0.24 20.54
CA TRP A 234 7.65 1.00 20.67
C TRP A 234 8.50 2.00 21.48
N PRO A 235 8.81 3.18 20.89
CA PRO A 235 9.69 4.15 21.55
C PRO A 235 8.94 4.94 22.65
N ALA A 236 9.71 5.39 23.67
CA ALA A 236 9.15 6.08 24.85
C ALA A 236 8.47 7.42 24.51
N TRP A 237 8.88 8.10 23.42
CA TRP A 237 8.28 9.39 23.04
C TRP A 237 6.78 9.30 22.71
N LEU A 238 6.26 8.11 22.35
CA LEU A 238 4.84 7.90 22.11
C LEU A 238 3.96 8.22 23.34
N ALA A 239 4.50 8.06 24.54
CA ALA A 239 3.80 8.44 25.78
C ALA A 239 3.59 9.96 25.86
N GLN A 240 4.48 10.77 25.27
CA GLN A 240 4.39 12.24 25.30
C GLN A 240 3.23 12.77 24.43
N VAL A 241 2.82 12.02 23.42
CA VAL A 241 1.66 12.37 22.56
C VAL A 241 0.35 11.74 23.06
N GLY A 242 0.37 11.07 24.20
CA GLY A 242 -0.86 10.57 24.85
C GLY A 242 -1.52 9.35 24.19
N ILE A 243 -0.72 8.53 23.49
CA ILE A 243 -1.24 7.31 22.87
C ILE A 243 -1.72 6.29 23.92
N ASN A 244 -2.84 5.62 23.67
CA ASN A 244 -3.27 4.47 24.44
C ASN A 244 -2.43 3.23 24.05
N PRO A 245 -1.46 2.77 24.87
CA PRO A 245 -0.56 1.69 24.50
C PRO A 245 -1.25 0.33 24.35
N LYS A 246 -2.46 0.16 24.90
CA LYS A 246 -3.23 -1.09 24.79
C LYS A 246 -3.72 -1.37 23.38
N LEU A 247 -3.83 -0.31 22.55
CA LEU A 247 -4.27 -0.42 21.16
C LEU A 247 -3.13 -0.80 20.20
N LEU A 248 -1.87 -0.72 20.67
CA LEU A 248 -0.71 -1.00 19.83
C LEU A 248 -0.58 -2.50 19.54
N PRO A 249 -0.38 -2.89 18.28
CA PRO A 249 -0.23 -4.30 17.92
C PRO A 249 1.13 -4.87 18.36
N LYS A 250 1.17 -6.21 18.48
CA LYS A 250 2.42 -6.96 18.50
C LYS A 250 3.03 -6.91 17.09
N VAL A 251 4.26 -6.40 17.00
CA VAL A 251 4.94 -6.16 15.72
C VAL A 251 5.83 -7.33 15.34
N HIS A 252 5.75 -7.75 14.09
CA HIS A 252 6.52 -8.83 13.49
C HIS A 252 7.40 -8.31 12.35
N ALA A 253 8.44 -9.06 12.01
CA ALA A 253 9.12 -8.82 10.75
C ALA A 253 8.23 -9.28 9.58
N PRO A 254 8.15 -8.52 8.46
CA PRO A 254 7.48 -9.00 7.26
C PRO A 254 8.03 -10.38 6.85
N GLY A 255 7.13 -11.32 6.60
CA GLY A 255 7.49 -12.70 6.33
C GLY A 255 7.52 -13.62 7.56
N ASP A 256 7.31 -13.12 8.80
CA ASP A 256 7.14 -13.99 9.98
C ASP A 256 5.80 -14.72 9.92
N ILE A 257 5.76 -15.93 10.46
CA ILE A 257 4.50 -16.68 10.57
C ILE A 257 3.66 -16.06 11.69
N ILE A 258 2.43 -15.65 11.37
CA ILE A 258 1.45 -15.20 12.35
C ILE A 258 0.68 -16.38 12.93
N GLY A 259 0.22 -17.28 12.07
CA GLY A 259 -0.50 -18.48 12.48
C GLY A 259 -1.06 -19.27 11.30
N PRO A 260 -1.80 -20.34 11.57
CA PRO A 260 -2.53 -21.09 10.55
C PRO A 260 -3.84 -20.36 10.18
N LEU A 261 -4.50 -20.83 9.12
CA LEU A 261 -5.86 -20.41 8.80
C LEU A 261 -6.83 -20.80 9.93
N SER A 262 -7.78 -19.93 10.22
CA SER A 262 -8.92 -20.24 11.10
C SER A 262 -9.82 -21.32 10.48
N ALA A 263 -10.58 -22.03 11.31
CA ALA A 263 -11.55 -23.01 10.83
C ALA A 263 -12.59 -22.39 9.87
N GLU A 264 -13.00 -21.12 10.13
CA GLU A 264 -13.89 -20.34 9.25
C GLU A 264 -13.24 -20.14 7.86
N SER A 265 -11.97 -19.75 7.81
CA SER A 265 -11.25 -19.54 6.55
C SER A 265 -10.99 -20.84 5.80
N VAL A 266 -10.68 -21.93 6.49
CA VAL A 266 -10.55 -23.27 5.89
C VAL A 266 -11.87 -23.70 5.24
N GLN A 267 -12.98 -23.51 5.94
CA GLN A 267 -14.32 -23.85 5.41
C GLN A 267 -14.68 -22.96 4.22
N ALA A 268 -14.41 -21.66 4.30
CA ALA A 268 -14.79 -20.71 3.23
C ALA A 268 -13.98 -20.89 1.95
N PHE A 269 -12.67 -21.18 2.06
CA PHE A 269 -11.77 -21.22 0.92
C PHE A 269 -11.32 -22.62 0.52
N GLY A 270 -11.53 -23.64 1.37
CA GLY A 270 -11.16 -25.02 1.09
C GLY A 270 -9.63 -25.26 1.01
N PHE A 271 -8.84 -24.35 1.56
CA PHE A 271 -7.40 -24.55 1.72
C PHE A 271 -7.11 -25.48 2.90
N SER A 272 -5.89 -26.04 2.93
CA SER A 272 -5.43 -26.85 4.06
C SER A 272 -5.42 -26.03 5.37
N PRO A 273 -5.82 -26.61 6.52
CA PRO A 273 -5.68 -25.95 7.81
C PRO A 273 -4.21 -25.68 8.21
N GLN A 274 -3.25 -26.28 7.51
CA GLN A 274 -1.82 -26.08 7.75
C GLN A 274 -1.22 -24.90 6.99
N VAL A 275 -2.02 -24.21 6.15
CA VAL A 275 -1.58 -23.00 5.44
C VAL A 275 -1.10 -21.97 6.44
N LYS A 276 0.11 -21.47 6.23
CA LYS A 276 0.72 -20.44 7.08
C LYS A 276 0.29 -19.07 6.60
N VAL A 277 -0.31 -18.26 7.47
CA VAL A 277 -0.55 -16.83 7.19
C VAL A 277 0.66 -16.06 7.73
N ILE A 278 1.24 -15.26 6.86
CA ILE A 278 2.52 -14.60 7.04
C ILE A 278 2.27 -13.11 7.35
N ALA A 279 3.07 -12.53 8.25
CA ALA A 279 3.10 -11.09 8.47
C ALA A 279 3.37 -10.37 7.16
N GLY A 280 2.49 -9.45 6.82
CA GLY A 280 2.45 -8.81 5.52
C GLY A 280 3.41 -7.64 5.37
N THR A 281 2.99 -6.69 4.54
CA THR A 281 3.74 -5.47 4.28
C THR A 281 2.81 -4.37 3.73
N THR A 282 3.37 -3.22 3.36
CA THR A 282 2.64 -2.18 2.64
C THR A 282 2.73 -2.40 1.13
N THR A 283 1.70 -1.98 0.37
CA THR A 283 1.68 -2.07 -1.10
C THR A 283 2.93 -1.47 -1.75
N GLY A 284 3.45 -0.35 -1.20
CA GLY A 284 4.67 0.28 -1.75
C GLY A 284 5.94 -0.57 -1.57
N VAL A 285 6.05 -1.35 -0.50
CA VAL A 285 7.15 -2.30 -0.30
C VAL A 285 6.90 -3.56 -1.12
N ALA A 286 5.68 -4.08 -1.16
CA ALA A 286 5.34 -5.23 -2.01
C ALA A 286 5.65 -4.95 -3.51
N ALA A 287 5.31 -3.75 -4.01
CA ALA A 287 5.67 -3.32 -5.35
C ALA A 287 7.20 -3.27 -5.58
N PHE A 288 7.97 -2.84 -4.56
CA PHE A 288 9.43 -2.95 -4.63
C PHE A 288 9.89 -4.41 -4.72
N LEU A 289 9.36 -5.29 -3.87
CA LEU A 289 9.73 -6.70 -3.86
C LEU A 289 9.41 -7.40 -5.19
N SER A 290 8.34 -6.99 -5.88
CA SER A 290 7.96 -7.52 -7.19
C SER A 290 8.85 -7.04 -8.35
N SER A 291 9.64 -5.99 -8.15
CA SER A 291 10.41 -5.35 -9.21
C SER A 291 11.62 -6.15 -9.67
N GLY A 292 12.23 -6.95 -8.80
CA GLY A 292 13.51 -7.63 -9.04
C GLY A 292 14.73 -6.79 -8.64
N ALA A 293 14.55 -5.62 -8.06
CA ALA A 293 15.65 -4.82 -7.50
C ALA A 293 16.22 -5.48 -6.24
N THR A 294 17.54 -5.76 -6.22
CA THR A 294 18.20 -6.52 -5.14
C THR A 294 19.49 -5.92 -4.62
N LEU A 295 20.05 -4.90 -5.28
CA LEU A 295 21.33 -4.29 -4.93
C LEU A 295 21.17 -2.82 -4.53
N PRO A 296 21.98 -2.30 -3.59
CA PRO A 296 22.07 -0.87 -3.32
C PRO A 296 22.37 -0.09 -4.61
N GLY A 297 21.64 1.02 -4.82
CA GLY A 297 21.67 1.77 -6.09
C GLY A 297 20.62 1.31 -7.12
N HIS A 298 19.96 0.16 -6.92
CA HIS A 298 18.78 -0.18 -7.70
C HIS A 298 17.60 0.70 -7.26
N GLY A 299 17.08 1.48 -8.20
CA GLY A 299 15.88 2.28 -8.05
C GLY A 299 14.65 1.51 -8.51
N VAL A 300 13.51 1.80 -7.90
CA VAL A 300 12.20 1.35 -8.36
C VAL A 300 11.29 2.54 -8.49
N THR A 301 10.76 2.76 -9.69
CA THR A 301 9.77 3.80 -9.96
C THR A 301 8.40 3.18 -10.18
N VAL A 302 7.45 3.55 -9.32
CA VAL A 302 6.04 3.17 -9.48
C VAL A 302 5.35 4.25 -10.30
N LEU A 303 5.03 3.92 -11.55
CA LEU A 303 4.33 4.77 -12.51
C LEU A 303 2.81 4.60 -12.32
N GLY A 304 2.31 5.08 -11.18
CA GLY A 304 0.90 5.01 -10.80
C GLY A 304 0.20 6.37 -10.88
N SER A 305 -0.91 6.55 -10.16
CA SER A 305 -1.61 7.85 -10.08
C SER A 305 -0.67 8.98 -9.70
N GLY A 306 0.22 8.76 -8.71
CA GLY A 306 1.39 9.57 -8.43
C GLY A 306 2.67 8.83 -8.81
N LEU A 307 3.81 9.53 -8.81
CA LEU A 307 5.14 8.98 -9.09
C LEU A 307 5.84 8.64 -7.78
N ALA A 308 5.86 7.37 -7.38
CA ALA A 308 6.61 6.94 -6.21
C ALA A 308 7.99 6.42 -6.61
N ILE A 309 9.02 6.96 -5.97
CA ILE A 309 10.43 6.64 -6.21
C ILE A 309 10.98 5.94 -4.98
N LYS A 310 11.59 4.78 -5.17
CA LYS A 310 12.23 3.98 -4.14
C LYS A 310 13.67 3.65 -4.56
N MET A 311 14.58 3.63 -3.58
CA MET A 311 16.00 3.32 -3.79
C MET A 311 16.47 2.36 -2.72
N LEU A 312 17.04 1.22 -3.11
CA LEU A 312 17.69 0.34 -2.14
C LEU A 312 19.03 0.94 -1.68
N SER A 313 19.21 1.02 -0.37
CA SER A 313 20.33 1.70 0.27
C SER A 313 20.93 0.89 1.41
N ASN A 314 22.23 1.02 1.63
CA ASN A 314 22.92 0.44 2.80
C ASN A 314 22.62 1.20 4.10
N LYS A 315 22.15 2.43 4.00
CA LYS A 315 21.84 3.32 5.13
C LYS A 315 20.41 3.80 5.02
N PRO A 316 19.73 4.05 6.16
CA PRO A 316 18.46 4.74 6.15
C PRO A 316 18.64 6.21 5.71
N VAL A 317 17.66 6.73 5.02
CA VAL A 317 17.59 8.13 4.56
C VAL A 317 16.26 8.71 5.01
N PHE A 318 16.32 9.83 5.72
CA PHE A 318 15.14 10.51 6.23
C PHE A 318 15.23 12.01 5.96
N SER A 319 14.12 12.60 5.55
CA SER A 319 13.97 14.05 5.44
C SER A 319 12.49 14.40 5.58
N THR A 320 12.15 15.08 6.68
CA THR A 320 10.78 15.57 6.88
C THR A 320 10.43 16.68 5.89
N GLU A 321 11.41 17.51 5.55
CA GLU A 321 11.28 18.58 4.56
C GLU A 321 10.86 18.06 3.19
N HIS A 322 11.40 16.90 2.76
CA HIS A 322 11.12 16.31 1.45
C HIS A 322 10.16 15.12 1.53
N ALA A 323 9.54 14.87 2.69
CA ALA A 323 8.70 13.70 2.95
C ALA A 323 9.38 12.37 2.53
N VAL A 324 10.71 12.27 2.73
CA VAL A 324 11.52 11.08 2.45
C VAL A 324 11.70 10.27 3.72
N TYR A 325 11.45 8.98 3.61
CA TYR A 325 11.67 8.01 4.69
C TYR A 325 12.13 6.66 4.14
N SER A 326 12.67 5.84 5.02
CA SER A 326 13.21 4.53 4.67
C SER A 326 12.48 3.41 5.38
N HIS A 327 12.03 2.40 4.60
CA HIS A 327 11.58 1.12 5.15
C HIS A 327 12.77 0.15 5.25
N ARG A 328 12.81 -0.68 6.27
CA ARG A 328 13.82 -1.72 6.40
C ARG A 328 13.44 -2.93 5.56
N VAL A 329 14.36 -3.40 4.72
CA VAL A 329 14.21 -4.63 3.92
C VAL A 329 15.41 -5.54 4.19
N GLY A 330 15.25 -6.48 5.12
CA GLY A 330 16.35 -7.29 5.62
C GLY A 330 17.46 -6.44 6.23
N ARG A 331 18.69 -6.55 5.71
CA ARG A 331 19.83 -5.70 6.11
C ARG A 331 19.89 -4.34 5.43
N TYR A 332 19.07 -4.12 4.42
CA TYR A 332 19.03 -2.88 3.63
C TYR A 332 17.88 -1.97 4.03
N TRP A 333 17.90 -0.79 3.44
CA TRP A 333 16.88 0.23 3.59
C TRP A 333 16.30 0.62 2.24
N LEU A 334 15.01 0.79 2.18
CA LEU A 334 14.29 1.23 1.01
C LEU A 334 13.91 2.71 1.20
N ALA A 335 14.82 3.60 0.83
CA ALA A 335 14.60 5.05 0.87
C ALA A 335 13.64 5.48 -0.24
N GLY A 336 12.76 6.45 0.02
CA GLY A 336 11.91 6.93 -1.04
C GLY A 336 11.01 8.09 -0.69
N GLY A 337 10.50 8.73 -1.74
CA GLY A 337 9.54 9.80 -1.72
C GLY A 337 8.49 9.61 -2.82
N THR A 338 7.47 10.45 -2.81
CA THR A 338 6.38 10.40 -3.80
C THR A 338 6.06 11.81 -4.28
N SER A 339 6.14 12.02 -5.59
CA SER A 339 5.70 13.25 -6.26
C SER A 339 4.21 13.21 -6.57
N ASN A 340 3.61 14.39 -6.68
CA ASN A 340 2.22 14.58 -7.12
C ASN A 340 2.07 14.55 -8.65
N THR A 341 3.17 14.40 -9.41
CA THR A 341 3.13 14.04 -10.84
C THR A 341 2.79 12.56 -11.02
N GLY A 342 2.48 12.13 -12.24
CA GLY A 342 2.27 10.72 -12.58
C GLY A 342 1.17 10.50 -13.61
N TRP A 343 0.65 9.26 -13.64
CA TRP A 343 -0.37 8.84 -14.61
C TRP A 343 -1.65 9.69 -14.57
N GLN A 344 -2.02 10.19 -13.39
CA GLN A 344 -3.22 11.03 -13.23
C GLN A 344 -3.12 12.36 -14.00
N VAL A 345 -1.91 12.88 -14.22
CA VAL A 345 -1.72 14.06 -15.09
C VAL A 345 -2.11 13.75 -16.52
N LEU A 346 -1.68 12.60 -17.04
CA LEU A 346 -2.00 12.17 -18.41
C LEU A 346 -3.51 11.99 -18.62
N LEU A 347 -4.21 11.42 -17.61
CA LEU A 347 -5.65 11.20 -17.67
C LEU A 347 -6.48 12.50 -17.68
N GLN A 348 -5.90 13.66 -17.36
CA GLN A 348 -6.57 14.94 -17.49
C GLN A 348 -6.70 15.41 -18.94
N TYR A 349 -5.85 14.85 -19.84
CA TYR A 349 -5.74 15.31 -21.24
C TYR A 349 -6.05 14.19 -22.23
N PHE A 350 -5.85 12.92 -21.86
CA PHE A 350 -5.92 11.79 -22.77
C PHE A 350 -6.66 10.62 -22.11
N ASP A 351 -7.44 9.90 -22.87
CA ASP A 351 -7.93 8.58 -22.46
C ASP A 351 -6.85 7.50 -22.70
N THR A 352 -7.09 6.32 -22.15
CA THR A 352 -6.12 5.21 -22.22
C THR A 352 -5.86 4.75 -23.66
N GLN A 353 -6.89 4.76 -24.51
CA GLN A 353 -6.74 4.35 -25.91
C GLN A 353 -5.89 5.35 -26.69
N GLN A 354 -6.17 6.65 -26.53
CA GLN A 354 -5.36 7.72 -27.11
C GLN A 354 -3.89 7.61 -26.70
N MET A 355 -3.63 7.37 -25.40
CA MET A 355 -2.25 7.19 -24.91
C MET A 355 -1.55 6.01 -25.56
N VAL A 356 -2.23 4.88 -25.77
CA VAL A 356 -1.66 3.71 -26.46
C VAL A 356 -1.34 4.02 -27.92
N GLU A 357 -2.25 4.68 -28.63
CA GLU A 357 -2.08 5.05 -30.05
C GLU A 357 -0.95 6.07 -30.23
N MET A 358 -0.91 7.12 -29.41
CA MET A 358 0.14 8.13 -29.44
C MET A 358 1.51 7.56 -29.06
N SER A 359 1.57 6.64 -28.09
CA SER A 359 2.82 6.00 -27.67
C SER A 359 3.55 5.28 -28.81
N ARG A 360 2.81 4.76 -29.80
CA ARG A 360 3.38 4.12 -30.99
C ARG A 360 3.98 5.11 -31.99
N GLN A 361 3.58 6.39 -31.90
CA GLN A 361 3.98 7.46 -32.81
C GLN A 361 5.08 8.35 -32.23
N LEU A 362 5.41 8.18 -30.92
CA LEU A 362 6.44 8.98 -30.25
C LEU A 362 7.81 8.78 -30.91
N ASN A 363 8.60 9.84 -30.95
CA ASN A 363 10.03 9.76 -31.23
C ASN A 363 10.84 9.88 -29.91
N PRO A 364 11.13 8.75 -29.24
CA PRO A 364 11.77 8.78 -27.92
C PRO A 364 13.22 9.26 -27.97
N ASP A 365 13.85 9.28 -29.15
CA ASP A 365 15.24 9.68 -29.33
C ASP A 365 15.42 11.20 -29.57
N GLN A 366 14.32 11.94 -29.74
CA GLN A 366 14.28 13.37 -29.90
C GLN A 366 13.57 14.09 -28.74
N PHE A 367 14.21 15.14 -28.21
CA PHE A 367 13.56 15.98 -27.20
C PHE A 367 12.54 16.94 -27.84
N THR A 368 11.42 17.16 -27.17
CA THR A 368 10.45 18.17 -27.59
C THR A 368 10.92 19.60 -27.33
N GLY A 369 11.89 19.81 -26.44
CA GLY A 369 12.30 21.13 -25.96
C GLY A 369 11.32 21.78 -24.97
N LEU A 370 10.24 21.08 -24.58
CA LEU A 370 9.24 21.58 -23.64
C LEU A 370 9.70 21.36 -22.20
N ASP A 371 9.86 22.45 -21.46
CA ASP A 371 10.29 22.41 -20.04
C ASP A 371 9.08 22.33 -19.11
N TYR A 372 8.40 21.17 -19.11
CA TYR A 372 7.23 20.94 -18.30
C TYR A 372 7.56 20.42 -16.90
N TYR A 373 6.78 20.88 -15.90
CA TYR A 373 6.66 20.29 -14.57
C TYR A 373 5.18 19.89 -14.37
N PRO A 374 4.78 18.72 -14.88
CA PRO A 374 3.38 18.31 -14.94
C PRO A 374 2.90 17.81 -13.57
N LEU A 375 1.99 18.55 -12.93
CA LEU A 375 1.32 18.17 -11.70
C LEU A 375 -0.18 17.98 -11.94
N ALA A 376 -0.80 17.02 -11.25
CA ALA A 376 -2.24 16.78 -11.34
C ALA A 376 -3.04 17.87 -10.63
N GLN A 377 -2.43 18.56 -9.67
CA GLN A 377 -3.01 19.65 -8.88
C GLN A 377 -1.89 20.56 -8.34
N ILE A 378 -2.26 21.71 -7.77
CA ILE A 378 -1.33 22.60 -7.09
C ILE A 378 -0.67 21.87 -5.91
N GLY A 379 0.64 22.05 -5.76
CA GLY A 379 1.45 21.54 -4.68
C GLY A 379 2.30 20.34 -5.08
N GLU A 380 3.56 20.36 -4.64
CA GLU A 380 4.52 19.27 -4.76
C GLU A 380 5.12 18.95 -3.38
N ARG A 381 5.41 17.69 -3.12
CA ARG A 381 5.99 17.22 -1.85
C ARG A 381 7.37 16.57 -2.01
N PHE A 382 7.68 16.08 -3.21
CA PHE A 382 8.95 15.45 -3.57
C PHE A 382 9.13 15.44 -5.09
N PRO A 383 10.29 15.73 -5.66
CA PRO A 383 11.60 15.99 -5.01
C PRO A 383 11.78 17.39 -4.43
N VAL A 384 10.86 18.28 -4.65
CA VAL A 384 10.82 19.65 -4.14
C VAL A 384 9.59 19.79 -3.27
N TYR A 385 9.75 20.26 -2.03
CA TYR A 385 8.62 20.55 -1.17
C TYR A 385 8.13 21.98 -1.41
N ASP A 386 7.06 22.12 -2.16
CA ASP A 386 6.34 23.38 -2.37
C ASP A 386 4.83 23.13 -2.44
N PRO A 387 4.09 23.36 -1.34
CA PRO A 387 2.64 23.13 -1.30
C PRO A 387 1.84 24.08 -2.19
N LYS A 388 2.48 25.11 -2.77
CA LYS A 388 1.84 26.08 -3.66
C LYS A 388 2.33 25.99 -5.11
N MET A 389 3.20 25.06 -5.44
CA MET A 389 3.75 24.88 -6.79
C MET A 389 2.63 24.64 -7.80
N PRO A 390 2.46 25.51 -8.81
CA PRO A 390 1.48 25.28 -9.86
C PRO A 390 2.02 24.27 -10.88
N PRO A 391 1.13 23.55 -11.60
CA PRO A 391 1.52 22.82 -12.81
C PRO A 391 2.15 23.80 -13.82
N ARG A 392 3.24 23.38 -14.47
CA ARG A 392 3.87 24.12 -15.57
C ARG A 392 3.82 23.26 -16.84
N LEU A 393 2.92 23.63 -17.76
CA LEU A 393 2.62 22.94 -19.03
C LEU A 393 2.58 23.92 -20.21
N GLU A 394 3.32 25.00 -20.13
CA GLU A 394 3.46 26.01 -21.18
C GLU A 394 4.91 26.08 -21.69
N PRO A 395 5.10 26.42 -22.96
CA PRO A 395 4.10 26.70 -24.00
C PRO A 395 3.38 25.44 -24.49
N LEU A 396 2.10 25.55 -24.89
CA LEU A 396 1.39 24.45 -25.54
C LEU A 396 1.87 24.33 -27.00
N PRO A 397 2.28 23.13 -27.45
CA PRO A 397 2.66 22.91 -28.85
C PRO A 397 1.44 22.90 -29.77
N GLY A 398 1.68 22.99 -31.08
CA GLY A 398 0.60 23.01 -32.09
C GLY A 398 -0.10 21.66 -32.28
N ASP A 399 0.45 20.57 -31.74
CA ASP A 399 -0.07 19.21 -31.90
C ASP A 399 -0.08 18.42 -30.58
N SER A 400 -1.02 17.48 -30.48
CA SER A 400 -1.23 16.68 -29.28
C SER A 400 -0.13 15.66 -29.02
N LEU A 401 0.58 15.18 -30.06
CA LEU A 401 1.64 14.19 -29.93
C LEU A 401 2.87 14.81 -29.26
N SER A 402 3.28 16.02 -29.69
CA SER A 402 4.35 16.78 -29.04
C SER A 402 3.99 17.15 -27.60
N PHE A 403 2.74 17.50 -27.34
CA PHE A 403 2.27 17.74 -25.97
C PHE A 403 2.38 16.49 -25.09
N PHE A 404 1.89 15.36 -25.59
CA PHE A 404 1.97 14.08 -24.88
C PHE A 404 3.42 13.70 -24.58
N GLN A 405 4.32 13.77 -25.56
CA GLN A 405 5.75 13.49 -25.36
C GLN A 405 6.37 14.46 -24.36
N GLY A 406 6.06 15.75 -24.43
CA GLY A 406 6.55 16.77 -23.48
C GLY A 406 6.13 16.49 -22.05
N VAL A 407 4.90 16.02 -21.83
CA VAL A 407 4.41 15.60 -20.50
C VAL A 407 5.20 14.37 -20.00
N LEU A 408 5.41 13.36 -20.84
CA LEU A 408 6.21 12.17 -20.50
C LEU A 408 7.66 12.55 -20.15
N GLU A 409 8.27 13.46 -20.93
CA GLU A 409 9.61 13.99 -20.64
C GLU A 409 9.64 14.76 -19.32
N GLY A 410 8.62 15.57 -19.04
CA GLY A 410 8.48 16.31 -17.77
C GLY A 410 8.42 15.39 -16.57
N ILE A 411 7.57 14.34 -16.61
CA ILE A 411 7.47 13.33 -15.55
C ILE A 411 8.84 12.63 -15.38
N SER A 412 9.52 12.31 -16.46
CA SER A 412 10.84 11.64 -16.43
C SER A 412 11.93 12.55 -15.82
N ARG A 413 11.88 13.87 -16.06
CA ARG A 413 12.79 14.83 -15.40
C ARG A 413 12.53 14.90 -13.89
N ILE A 414 11.27 14.92 -13.47
CA ILE A 414 10.90 14.87 -12.03
C ILE A 414 11.41 13.58 -11.40
N GLU A 415 11.31 12.44 -12.09
CA GLU A 415 11.90 11.18 -11.65
C GLU A 415 13.42 11.31 -11.45
N GLY A 416 14.14 11.87 -12.40
CA GLY A 416 15.58 12.11 -12.31
C GLY A 416 15.95 13.01 -11.13
N LEU A 417 15.21 14.10 -10.94
CA LEU A 417 15.37 14.99 -9.78
C LEU A 417 15.12 14.23 -8.46
N GLY A 418 14.15 13.31 -8.44
CA GLY A 418 13.86 12.47 -7.27
C GLY A 418 15.02 11.56 -6.90
N TYR A 419 15.64 10.87 -7.84
CA TYR A 419 16.83 10.04 -7.59
C TYR A 419 18.03 10.90 -7.16
N GLN A 420 18.23 12.08 -7.75
CA GLN A 420 19.25 13.02 -7.33
C GLN A 420 19.02 13.54 -5.90
N ALA A 421 17.77 13.84 -5.53
CA ALA A 421 17.41 14.26 -4.18
C ALA A 421 17.72 13.17 -3.15
N LEU A 422 17.37 11.91 -3.43
CA LEU A 422 17.71 10.77 -2.58
C LEU A 422 19.22 10.62 -2.41
N ALA A 423 20.01 10.78 -3.48
CA ALA A 423 21.47 10.70 -3.43
C ALA A 423 22.07 11.86 -2.60
N LYS A 424 21.56 13.09 -2.74
CA LYS A 424 21.96 14.24 -1.91
C LYS A 424 21.67 14.05 -0.43
N LEU A 425 20.60 13.32 -0.10
CA LEU A 425 20.22 12.96 1.27
C LEU A 425 21.01 11.77 1.82
N GLY A 426 21.89 11.14 1.02
CA GLY A 426 22.81 10.09 1.48
C GLY A 426 22.49 8.68 0.99
N ALA A 427 21.48 8.49 0.13
CA ALA A 427 21.28 7.24 -0.60
C ALA A 427 22.40 7.02 -1.63
N PRO A 428 22.63 5.79 -2.12
CA PRO A 428 23.52 5.57 -3.25
C PRO A 428 23.06 6.35 -4.50
N THR A 429 23.97 6.62 -5.43
CA THR A 429 23.60 7.07 -6.77
C THR A 429 22.84 5.93 -7.47
N VAL A 430 21.77 6.28 -8.21
CA VAL A 430 21.03 5.29 -8.99
C VAL A 430 21.92 4.70 -10.07
N THR A 431 21.91 3.37 -10.19
CA THR A 431 22.69 2.62 -11.21
C THR A 431 21.81 1.89 -12.20
N GLN A 432 20.58 1.57 -11.80
CA GLN A 432 19.57 0.92 -12.62
C GLN A 432 18.19 1.24 -12.06
N VAL A 433 17.19 1.39 -12.92
CA VAL A 433 15.79 1.64 -12.52
C VAL A 433 14.89 0.52 -12.98
N TYR A 434 14.06 0.01 -12.08
CA TYR A 434 12.97 -0.91 -12.39
C TYR A 434 11.64 -0.15 -12.35
N SER A 435 10.81 -0.39 -13.36
CA SER A 435 9.51 0.27 -13.52
C SER A 435 8.37 -0.68 -13.18
N VAL A 436 7.46 -0.25 -12.34
CA VAL A 436 6.21 -0.97 -12.01
C VAL A 436 5.00 -0.04 -12.19
N GLY A 437 3.83 -0.62 -12.32
CA GLY A 437 2.58 0.13 -12.54
C GLY A 437 2.23 0.32 -14.02
N PRO A 438 1.06 0.93 -14.34
CA PRO A 438 0.53 0.99 -15.69
C PRO A 438 1.47 1.65 -16.71
N GLY A 439 2.19 2.69 -16.31
CA GLY A 439 3.14 3.39 -17.20
C GLY A 439 4.37 2.56 -17.59
N SER A 440 4.66 1.46 -16.87
CA SER A 440 5.81 0.58 -17.17
C SER A 440 5.67 -0.22 -18.46
N GLU A 441 4.48 -0.26 -19.03
CA GLU A 441 4.18 -1.00 -20.26
C GLU A 441 4.46 -0.20 -21.55
N ASN A 442 4.78 1.09 -21.43
CA ASN A 442 5.05 1.96 -22.57
C ASN A 442 6.55 1.94 -22.95
N PRO A 443 6.96 1.26 -24.05
CA PRO A 443 8.36 1.16 -24.42
C PRO A 443 8.96 2.50 -24.88
N ALA A 444 8.19 3.37 -25.50
CA ALA A 444 8.66 4.70 -25.88
C ALA A 444 8.98 5.55 -24.65
N TRP A 445 8.12 5.51 -23.63
CA TRP A 445 8.38 6.20 -22.37
C TRP A 445 9.59 5.61 -21.62
N GLN A 446 9.76 4.28 -21.67
CA GLN A 446 10.96 3.65 -21.11
C GLN A 446 12.23 4.23 -21.73
N ARG A 447 12.32 4.37 -23.07
CA ARG A 447 13.47 4.97 -23.74
C ARG A 447 13.66 6.46 -23.43
N ILE A 448 12.57 7.24 -23.33
CA ILE A 448 12.62 8.63 -22.88
C ILE A 448 13.26 8.71 -21.49
N ARG A 449 12.87 7.83 -20.58
CA ARG A 449 13.41 7.78 -19.21
C ARG A 449 14.87 7.36 -19.19
N GLU A 450 15.28 6.33 -19.94
CA GLU A 450 16.70 5.93 -20.10
C GLU A 450 17.57 7.10 -20.54
N ARG A 451 17.09 7.85 -21.52
CA ARG A 451 17.79 9.03 -22.06
C ARG A 451 17.90 10.16 -21.02
N ILE A 452 16.88 10.39 -20.21
CA ILE A 452 16.85 11.46 -19.20
C ILE A 452 17.64 11.04 -17.95
N LEU A 453 17.47 9.82 -17.48
CA LEU A 453 18.10 9.31 -16.26
C LEU A 453 19.55 8.89 -16.46
N GLN A 454 19.98 8.64 -17.70
CA GLN A 454 21.32 8.15 -18.07
C GLN A 454 21.67 6.83 -17.37
N VAL A 455 20.67 5.99 -17.09
CA VAL A 455 20.82 4.63 -16.57
C VAL A 455 19.87 3.70 -17.29
N GLU A 456 20.14 2.41 -17.20
CA GLU A 456 19.24 1.39 -17.76
C GLU A 456 17.91 1.40 -17.00
N VAL A 457 16.79 1.42 -17.73
CA VAL A 457 15.44 1.33 -17.22
C VAL A 457 14.83 0.01 -17.64
N LYS A 458 14.53 -0.85 -16.69
CA LYS A 458 13.91 -2.16 -16.94
C LYS A 458 12.45 -2.14 -16.51
N ARG A 459 11.65 -2.95 -17.16
CA ARG A 459 10.36 -3.35 -16.61
C ARG A 459 10.60 -4.24 -15.39
N GLY A 460 9.84 -4.03 -14.29
CA GLY A 460 9.87 -4.91 -13.14
C GLY A 460 9.55 -6.37 -13.53
N HIS A 461 10.14 -7.31 -12.80
CA HIS A 461 9.97 -8.74 -13.08
C HIS A 461 8.49 -9.16 -13.05
N PHE A 462 7.73 -8.56 -12.12
CA PHE A 462 6.31 -8.85 -11.98
C PHE A 462 5.46 -7.57 -11.97
N PRO A 463 4.24 -7.63 -12.52
CA PRO A 463 3.45 -6.44 -12.82
C PRO A 463 2.69 -5.86 -11.61
N SER A 464 2.60 -6.56 -10.46
CA SER A 464 1.76 -6.11 -9.34
C SER A 464 2.35 -6.38 -7.97
N ALA A 465 1.90 -5.65 -6.96
CA ALA A 465 2.27 -5.82 -5.55
C ALA A 465 1.90 -7.22 -5.01
N ALA A 466 0.82 -7.83 -5.51
CA ALA A 466 0.45 -9.21 -5.12
C ALA A 466 1.60 -10.22 -5.32
N HIS A 467 2.45 -10.01 -6.33
CA HIS A 467 3.66 -10.84 -6.52
C HIS A 467 4.68 -10.62 -5.39
N GLY A 468 4.87 -9.37 -4.97
CA GLY A 468 5.73 -9.05 -3.83
C GLY A 468 5.24 -9.70 -2.54
N ALA A 469 3.93 -9.73 -2.32
CA ALA A 469 3.32 -10.45 -1.20
C ALA A 469 3.54 -11.98 -1.34
N ALA A 470 3.37 -12.55 -2.53
CA ALA A 470 3.64 -13.98 -2.76
C ALA A 470 5.12 -14.34 -2.55
N LEU A 471 6.06 -13.49 -3.00
CA LEU A 471 7.49 -13.62 -2.72
C LEU A 471 7.79 -13.55 -1.22
N LEU A 472 7.05 -12.73 -0.47
CA LEU A 472 7.17 -12.67 0.97
C LEU A 472 6.67 -13.97 1.61
N ALA A 473 5.53 -14.50 1.15
CA ALA A 473 4.96 -15.77 1.59
C ALA A 473 5.92 -16.96 1.35
N SER A 474 6.63 -16.96 0.23
CA SER A 474 7.60 -18.03 -0.12
C SER A 474 8.86 -18.05 0.75
N GLY A 475 9.13 -16.98 1.52
CA GLY A 475 10.34 -16.82 2.31
C GLY A 475 11.60 -16.48 1.48
N VAL A 476 11.51 -16.36 0.14
CA VAL A 476 12.66 -16.02 -0.71
C VAL A 476 13.22 -14.64 -0.38
N ILE A 477 12.38 -13.72 0.02
CA ILE A 477 12.77 -12.34 0.39
C ILE A 477 13.75 -12.37 1.59
N ARG A 478 13.49 -13.21 2.57
CA ARG A 478 14.42 -13.38 3.71
C ARG A 478 15.78 -13.84 3.25
N LYS A 479 15.83 -14.81 2.34
CA LYS A 479 17.12 -15.35 1.80
C LYS A 479 17.84 -14.28 0.97
N THR A 480 17.11 -13.50 0.15
CA THR A 480 17.70 -12.49 -0.73
C THR A 480 18.29 -11.31 0.04
N PHE A 481 17.64 -10.86 1.11
CA PHE A 481 18.02 -9.65 1.86
C PHE A 481 18.59 -9.95 3.25
N SER A 482 18.71 -11.22 3.70
CA SER A 482 19.51 -11.61 4.86
C SER A 482 20.99 -11.57 4.49
N GLY A 483 21.80 -10.91 5.30
CA GLY A 483 23.26 -10.93 5.15
C GLY A 483 23.87 -12.04 5.95
#